data_6cbfc0f58a9c1751ac9411c53edc1bd9
#
_entry.id   6cbfc0f58a9c1751ac9411c53edc1bd9
#
_cell.length_a   1.000
_cell.length_b   1.000
_cell.length_c   1.000
_cell.angle_alpha   90.00
_cell.angle_beta   90.00
_cell.angle_gamma   90.00
#
_symmetry.space_group_name_H-M   'P 1'
#
loop_
_entity.id
_entity.type
_entity.pdbx_description
1 polymer ?
#
loop_
_entity_poly.entity_id
_entity_poly.type
_entity_poly.pdbx_seq_one_letter_code
_entity_poly.pdbx_strand_id
1 'polypeptide(L)'
;METPEKIIIVPYRNRDAQKKVFMSIMPEMFEGERYRILFVHQNDDRNFNRGAMKNIGFIYTKETWPNHYKDITIIFHDIDTLPYYKGQINYNTTKGVVKHLYGFKNILALGGIFAIKGEDFE
;
A
#
# COMPACT_ATOMS: atom_id res chain seq x y z
N MET A 1 -13.75 11.64 10.79
CA MET A 1 -12.53 11.29 10.03
C MET A 1 -12.88 11.24 8.55
N GLU A 2 -12.15 11.98 7.75
CA GLU A 2 -12.39 12.04 6.32
C GLU A 2 -11.97 10.72 5.65
N THR A 3 -12.80 10.25 4.71
CA THR A 3 -12.48 9.02 3.96
C THR A 3 -11.38 9.29 2.95
N PRO A 4 -10.28 8.57 2.99
CA PRO A 4 -9.23 8.75 2.00
C PRO A 4 -9.62 8.12 0.65
N GLU A 5 -9.02 8.63 -0.41
CA GLU A 5 -9.15 8.03 -1.73
C GLU A 5 -8.21 6.83 -1.88
N LYS A 6 -7.06 6.91 -1.23
CA LYS A 6 -6.01 5.90 -1.31
C LYS A 6 -5.47 5.58 0.07
N ILE A 7 -5.19 4.31 0.29
CA ILE A 7 -4.50 3.84 1.48
C ILE A 7 -3.30 3.03 1.02
N ILE A 8 -2.13 3.44 1.47
CA ILE A 8 -0.87 2.78 1.15
C ILE A 8 -0.51 1.89 2.33
N ILE A 9 -0.51 0.58 2.13
CA ILE A 9 -0.22 -0.40 3.17
C ILE A 9 1.21 -0.90 2.96
N VAL A 10 2.05 -0.69 3.98
CA VAL A 10 3.48 -0.99 3.93
C VAL A 10 3.81 -1.99 5.03
N PRO A 11 3.92 -3.28 4.70
CA PRO A 11 4.41 -4.27 5.67
C PRO A 11 5.89 -4.02 5.96
N TYR A 12 6.27 -4.07 7.24
CA TYR A 12 7.68 -3.90 7.56
C TYR A 12 8.06 -4.52 8.90
N ARG A 13 9.35 -4.81 9.03
CA ARG A 13 9.98 -5.18 10.29
C ARG A 13 11.48 -4.89 10.17
N ASN A 14 12.05 -4.24 11.19
CA ASN A 14 13.49 -3.92 11.24
C ASN A 14 13.97 -3.13 10.02
N ARG A 15 13.17 -2.15 9.60
CA ARG A 15 13.46 -1.30 8.44
C ARG A 15 13.32 0.17 8.78
N ASP A 16 13.82 0.59 9.95
CA ASP A 16 13.63 1.97 10.41
C ASP A 16 14.29 2.98 9.49
N ALA A 17 15.48 2.66 8.97
CA ALA A 17 16.17 3.54 8.03
C ALA A 17 15.36 3.68 6.73
N GLN A 18 14.85 2.56 6.22
CA GLN A 18 14.04 2.56 5.01
C GLN A 18 12.72 3.31 5.23
N LYS A 19 12.14 3.18 6.42
CA LYS A 19 10.91 3.90 6.75
C LYS A 19 11.11 5.41 6.70
N LYS A 20 12.25 5.90 7.20
CA LYS A 20 12.57 7.32 7.16
C LYS A 20 12.69 7.82 5.73
N VAL A 21 13.37 7.06 4.87
CA VAL A 21 13.49 7.41 3.45
C VAL A 21 12.14 7.39 2.77
N PHE A 22 11.35 6.37 3.03
CA PHE A 22 10.00 6.23 2.48
C PHE A 22 9.16 7.46 2.83
N MET A 23 9.14 7.86 4.10
CA MET A 23 8.35 9.00 4.54
C MET A 23 8.89 10.34 4.08
N SER A 24 10.15 10.41 3.66
CA SER A 24 10.69 11.62 3.08
C SER A 24 10.30 11.80 1.61
N ILE A 25 9.91 10.72 0.94
CA ILE A 25 9.64 10.70 -0.50
C ILE A 25 8.16 10.54 -0.81
N MET A 26 7.50 9.57 -0.18
CA MET A 26 6.17 9.15 -0.59
C MET A 26 5.05 10.18 -0.41
N PRO A 27 5.03 11.01 0.65
CA PRO A 27 3.97 12.01 0.76
C PRO A 27 3.91 12.96 -0.44
N GLU A 28 5.06 13.29 -1.02
CA GLU A 28 5.11 14.15 -2.21
C GLU A 28 4.43 13.51 -3.42
N MET A 29 4.47 12.17 -3.50
CA MET A 29 3.85 11.44 -4.61
C MET A 29 2.33 11.56 -4.60
N PHE A 30 1.72 11.81 -3.45
CA PHE A 30 0.28 11.89 -3.27
C PHE A 30 -0.21 13.29 -2.93
N GLU A 31 0.64 14.29 -3.11
CA GLU A 31 0.28 15.68 -2.83
C GLU A 31 -0.98 16.07 -3.58
N GLY A 32 -1.93 16.69 -2.89
CA GLY A 32 -3.21 17.08 -3.46
C GLY A 32 -4.29 16.01 -3.40
N GLU A 33 -3.95 14.80 -2.95
CA GLU A 33 -4.90 13.70 -2.83
C GLU A 33 -5.21 13.43 -1.36
N ARG A 34 -6.36 12.82 -1.10
CA ARG A 34 -6.70 12.34 0.25
C ARG A 34 -6.12 10.93 0.39
N TYR A 35 -5.07 10.79 1.17
CA TYR A 35 -4.40 9.50 1.33
C TYR A 35 -4.00 9.26 2.78
N ARG A 36 -3.75 7.98 3.09
CA ARG A 36 -3.17 7.54 4.37
C ARG A 36 -2.09 6.52 4.10
N ILE A 37 -1.01 6.58 4.84
CA ILE A 37 0.06 5.57 4.79
C ILE A 37 -0.01 4.78 6.09
N LEU A 38 -0.17 3.46 5.97
CA LEU A 38 -0.23 2.56 7.11
C LEU A 38 1.00 1.66 7.10
N PHE A 39 1.83 1.81 8.13
CA PHE A 39 2.93 0.88 8.35
C PHE A 39 2.43 -0.25 9.23
N VAL A 40 2.40 -1.45 8.68
CA VAL A 40 1.97 -2.63 9.43
C VAL A 40 3.20 -3.37 9.89
N HIS A 41 3.52 -3.24 11.16
CA HIS A 41 4.75 -3.75 11.77
C HIS A 41 4.51 -5.13 12.39
N GLN A 42 5.24 -6.13 11.94
CA GLN A 42 5.21 -7.44 12.57
C GLN A 42 6.10 -7.39 13.82
N ASN A 43 5.46 -7.49 14.97
CA ASN A 43 6.14 -7.31 16.27
C ASN A 43 6.29 -8.63 17.00
N ASP A 44 6.91 -9.63 16.34
CA ASP A 44 7.20 -10.91 16.97
C ASP A 44 8.48 -11.50 16.34
N ASP A 45 8.88 -12.69 16.80
CA ASP A 45 10.12 -13.35 16.40
C ASP A 45 9.95 -14.30 15.22
N ARG A 46 8.72 -14.46 14.72
CA ARG A 46 8.47 -15.35 13.59
C ARG A 46 9.02 -14.77 12.29
N ASN A 47 9.13 -15.61 11.28
CA ASN A 47 9.53 -15.16 9.95
C ASN A 47 8.59 -14.05 9.48
N PHE A 48 9.15 -13.07 8.79
CA PHE A 48 8.37 -11.95 8.28
C PHE A 48 7.30 -12.45 7.31
N ASN A 49 6.05 -12.13 7.60
CA ASN A 49 4.91 -12.59 6.81
C ASN A 49 4.22 -11.40 6.15
N ARG A 50 4.63 -11.08 4.92
CA ARG A 50 4.05 -9.95 4.18
C ARG A 50 2.57 -10.15 3.90
N GLY A 51 2.17 -11.38 3.60
CA GLY A 51 0.75 -11.66 3.33
C GLY A 51 -0.14 -11.35 4.52
N ALA A 52 0.28 -11.77 5.72
CA ALA A 52 -0.45 -11.48 6.94
C ALA A 52 -0.52 -9.97 7.20
N MET A 53 0.58 -9.26 6.99
CA MET A 53 0.62 -7.81 7.21
C MET A 53 -0.31 -7.08 6.24
N LYS A 54 -0.39 -7.54 4.99
CA LYS A 54 -1.32 -6.97 4.01
C LYS A 54 -2.76 -7.19 4.43
N ASN A 55 -3.09 -8.38 4.90
CA ASN A 55 -4.44 -8.69 5.38
C ASN A 55 -4.82 -7.84 6.60
N ILE A 56 -3.88 -7.65 7.52
CA ILE A 56 -4.12 -6.80 8.69
C ILE A 56 -4.40 -5.37 8.27
N GLY A 57 -3.63 -4.84 7.32
CA GLY A 57 -3.85 -3.49 6.81
C GLY A 57 -5.22 -3.37 6.13
N PHE A 58 -5.64 -4.38 5.38
CA PHE A 58 -6.94 -4.38 4.76
C PHE A 58 -8.07 -4.43 5.79
N ILE A 59 -7.93 -5.28 6.81
CA ILE A 59 -8.94 -5.39 7.87
C ILE A 59 -9.07 -4.06 8.61
N TYR A 60 -7.96 -3.40 8.90
CA TYR A 60 -7.99 -2.08 9.50
C TYR A 60 -8.78 -1.08 8.65
N THR A 61 -8.54 -1.09 7.33
CA THR A 61 -9.22 -0.22 6.40
C THR A 61 -10.72 -0.48 6.39
N LYS A 62 -11.10 -1.75 6.33
CA LYS A 62 -12.51 -2.15 6.31
C LYS A 62 -13.23 -1.75 7.60
N GLU A 63 -12.58 -1.94 8.73
CA GLU A 63 -13.17 -1.60 10.03
C GLU A 63 -13.26 -0.10 10.26
N THR A 64 -12.30 0.66 9.76
CA THR A 64 -12.26 2.11 9.92
C THR A 64 -13.28 2.79 9.00
N TRP A 65 -13.44 2.31 7.78
CA TRP A 65 -14.36 2.88 6.80
C TRP A 65 -15.30 1.81 6.23
N PRO A 66 -16.19 1.23 7.07
CA PRO A 66 -17.01 0.09 6.66
C PRO A 66 -17.97 0.41 5.50
N ASN A 67 -18.36 1.67 5.35
CA ASN A 67 -19.28 2.07 4.30
C ASN A 67 -18.60 2.56 3.04
N HIS A 68 -17.25 2.67 3.04
CA HIS A 68 -16.51 3.27 1.94
C HIS A 68 -15.33 2.43 1.45
N TYR A 69 -14.92 1.40 2.19
CA TYR A 69 -13.69 0.67 1.87
C TYR A 69 -13.71 0.06 0.48
N LYS A 70 -14.87 -0.27 -0.04
CA LYS A 70 -14.99 -0.89 -1.38
C LYS A 70 -14.51 0.03 -2.49
N ASP A 71 -14.64 1.33 -2.29
CA ASP A 71 -14.27 2.34 -3.28
C ASP A 71 -12.86 2.89 -3.07
N ILE A 72 -12.23 2.58 -1.94
CA ILE A 72 -10.88 3.05 -1.65
C ILE A 72 -9.88 2.27 -2.49
N THR A 73 -8.94 2.96 -3.10
CA THR A 73 -7.80 2.32 -3.76
C THR A 73 -6.79 1.93 -2.71
N ILE A 74 -6.55 0.63 -2.58
CA ILE A 74 -5.58 0.10 -1.64
C ILE A 74 -4.31 -0.21 -2.41
N ILE A 75 -3.19 0.35 -1.94
CA ILE A 75 -1.90 0.19 -2.57
C ILE A 75 -1.03 -0.60 -1.60
N PHE A 76 -0.64 -1.80 -2.00
CA PHE A 76 0.31 -2.60 -1.23
C PHE A 76 1.70 -2.27 -1.76
N HIS A 77 2.55 -1.78 -0.88
CA HIS A 77 3.80 -1.15 -1.29
C HIS A 77 4.95 -1.69 -0.45
N ASP A 78 6.02 -2.12 -1.11
CA ASP A 78 7.25 -2.47 -0.40
C ASP A 78 7.92 -1.20 0.11
N ILE A 79 8.57 -1.32 1.25
CA ILE A 79 9.23 -0.16 1.86
C ILE A 79 10.53 0.22 1.12
N ASP A 80 11.09 -0.71 0.36
CA ASP A 80 12.37 -0.52 -0.32
C ASP A 80 12.25 -0.02 -1.75
N THR A 81 11.05 -0.02 -2.31
CA THR A 81 10.82 0.37 -3.70
C THR A 81 10.25 1.76 -3.74
N LEU A 82 10.95 2.69 -4.38
CA LEU A 82 10.59 4.10 -4.37
C LEU A 82 10.62 4.68 -5.78
N PRO A 83 9.64 5.52 -6.14
CA PRO A 83 9.72 6.27 -7.38
C PRO A 83 10.74 7.39 -7.27
N TYR A 84 11.28 7.82 -8.41
CA TYR A 84 12.23 8.94 -8.44
C TYR A 84 11.54 10.30 -8.49
N TYR A 85 10.32 10.36 -9.05
CA TYR A 85 9.62 11.63 -9.20
C TYR A 85 8.11 11.38 -9.23
N LYS A 86 7.36 12.42 -8.91
CA LYS A 86 5.90 12.36 -8.92
C LYS A 86 5.40 12.07 -10.33
N GLY A 87 4.48 11.11 -10.44
CA GLY A 87 3.91 10.72 -11.72
C GLY A 87 4.64 9.58 -12.41
N GLN A 88 5.81 9.17 -11.91
CA GLN A 88 6.51 8.02 -12.48
C GLN A 88 5.68 6.75 -12.37
N ILE A 89 4.96 6.58 -11.25
CA ILE A 89 4.08 5.46 -11.01
C ILE A 89 2.66 5.98 -10.96
N ASN A 90 1.77 5.38 -11.75
CA ASN A 90 0.35 5.70 -11.69
C ASN A 90 -0.33 4.77 -10.68
N TYR A 91 -0.64 5.30 -9.50
CA TYR A 91 -1.21 4.54 -8.41
C TYR A 91 -2.73 4.36 -8.51
N ASN A 92 -3.34 4.77 -9.59
CA ASN A 92 -4.79 4.67 -9.76
C ASN A 92 -5.17 3.32 -10.35
N THR A 93 -6.33 2.80 -9.93
CA THR A 93 -6.94 1.63 -10.54
C THR A 93 -8.45 1.75 -10.49
N THR A 94 -9.14 0.82 -11.12
CA THR A 94 -10.60 0.77 -11.15
C THR A 94 -11.07 -0.60 -10.67
N LYS A 95 -12.36 -0.70 -10.33
CA LYS A 95 -12.94 -1.96 -9.89
C LYS A 95 -12.77 -3.02 -10.97
N GLY A 96 -12.44 -4.23 -10.54
CA GLY A 96 -12.17 -5.34 -11.43
C GLY A 96 -10.75 -5.41 -11.97
N VAL A 97 -9.89 -4.43 -11.63
CA VAL A 97 -8.52 -4.38 -12.15
C VAL A 97 -7.52 -4.38 -11.00
N VAL A 98 -6.76 -5.46 -10.89
CA VAL A 98 -5.58 -5.50 -10.02
C VAL A 98 -4.41 -4.99 -10.84
N LYS A 99 -3.88 -3.83 -10.46
CA LYS A 99 -2.84 -3.17 -11.25
C LYS A 99 -1.49 -3.37 -10.59
N HIS A 100 -0.60 -4.08 -11.28
CA HIS A 100 0.76 -4.28 -10.81
C HIS A 100 1.59 -3.08 -11.28
N LEU A 101 2.00 -2.24 -10.34
CA LEU A 101 2.59 -0.95 -10.65
C LEU A 101 4.11 -1.02 -10.80
N TYR A 102 4.73 -1.98 -10.12
CA TYR A 102 6.16 -2.14 -10.15
C TYR A 102 6.48 -3.58 -9.77
N GLY A 103 6.79 -4.39 -10.73
CA GLY A 103 7.07 -5.80 -10.51
C GLY A 103 8.18 -6.30 -11.39
N PHE A 104 8.83 -5.43 -12.06
CA PHE A 104 9.92 -5.80 -12.91
C PHE A 104 9.64 -7.02 -13.76
N LYS A 105 10.65 -7.81 -13.93
CA LYS A 105 10.69 -8.90 -14.91
C LYS A 105 9.99 -10.16 -14.45
N ASN A 106 9.66 -10.28 -13.17
CA ASN A 106 9.05 -11.51 -12.70
C ASN A 106 7.54 -11.34 -12.60
N ILE A 107 6.87 -11.67 -13.66
CA ILE A 107 5.41 -11.55 -13.76
C ILE A 107 4.66 -12.54 -12.89
N LEU A 108 5.36 -13.51 -12.29
CA LEU A 108 4.72 -14.51 -11.43
C LEU A 108 4.65 -14.07 -9.96
N ALA A 109 5.33 -13.00 -9.60
CA ALA A 109 5.35 -12.51 -8.22
C ALA A 109 4.56 -11.22 -8.09
N LEU A 110 3.60 -11.19 -7.18
CA LEU A 110 2.93 -9.96 -6.77
C LEU A 110 3.80 -9.25 -5.74
N GLY A 111 5.05 -8.97 -6.11
CA GLY A 111 5.97 -8.24 -5.28
C GLY A 111 6.01 -6.77 -5.68
N GLY A 112 6.68 -5.95 -4.88
CA GLY A 112 6.87 -4.56 -5.17
C GLY A 112 5.66 -3.70 -4.84
N ILE A 113 4.93 -3.28 -5.85
CA ILE A 113 3.80 -2.36 -5.67
C ILE A 113 2.63 -2.84 -6.50
N PHE A 114 1.45 -2.96 -5.87
CA PHE A 114 0.25 -3.16 -6.67
C PHE A 114 -0.94 -2.43 -6.04
N ALA A 115 -1.91 -2.07 -6.89
CA ALA A 115 -3.10 -1.34 -6.50
C ALA A 115 -4.35 -2.15 -6.81
N ILE A 116 -5.31 -2.12 -5.89
CA ILE A 116 -6.55 -2.87 -6.00
C ILE A 116 -7.65 -2.10 -5.26
N LYS A 117 -8.87 -2.10 -5.76
CA LYS A 117 -9.99 -1.55 -5.00
C LYS A 117 -10.32 -2.47 -3.83
N GLY A 118 -10.75 -1.88 -2.71
CA GLY A 118 -11.10 -2.65 -1.53
C GLY A 118 -12.12 -3.75 -1.80
N GLU A 119 -13.07 -3.49 -2.69
CA GLU A 119 -14.07 -4.49 -3.08
C GLU A 119 -13.43 -5.73 -3.71
N ASP A 120 -12.38 -5.54 -4.48
CA ASP A 120 -11.73 -6.63 -5.22
C ASP A 120 -10.74 -7.42 -4.37
N PHE A 121 -10.28 -6.87 -3.27
CA PHE A 121 -9.35 -7.57 -2.39
C PHE A 121 -10.06 -8.58 -1.48
N GLU A 122 -11.28 -8.32 -1.17
CA GLU A 122 -12.06 -9.10 -0.20
C GLU A 122 -12.35 -10.53 -0.66
#